data_ee4a807ac9bb417c38e9cd12a5e90bdf
#
_entry.id   ee4a807ac9bb417c38e9cd12a5e90bdf
#
_cell.length_a   1.000
_cell.length_b   1.000
_cell.length_c   1.000
_cell.angle_alpha   90.00
_cell.angle_beta   90.00
_cell.angle_gamma   90.00
#
_symmetry.space_group_name_H-M   'P 1'
#
loop_
_entity.id
_entity.type
_entity.pdbx_description
1 polymer ?
#
loop_
_entity_poly.entity_id
_entity_poly.type
_entity_poly.pdbx_seq_one_letter_code
_entity_poly.pdbx_strand_id
1 'polypeptide(L)'
;MKTKIFNLFMAFFLLTTMSQAQDYKTSIGGKVGYGLVASYKTFMNDTKALDIYGGIHWAGSLMGGVNYSIHKDIQSVDGLRWYYGFGGNFFNYGGVLGAVNWFEVGVSGNIGLEYTFKDIPLNISVDYVPTIVIYENDDFNRFSRFRGDYGALTARYILNR
;
A
#
# COMPACT_ATOMS: atom_id res chain seq x y z
N MET A 1 -5.22 27.46 23.69
CA MET A 1 -5.70 26.30 22.99
C MET A 1 -4.63 25.63 22.13
N LYS A 2 -3.77 26.36 21.41
CA LYS A 2 -2.73 25.80 20.51
C LYS A 2 -1.69 24.92 21.22
N THR A 3 -1.27 25.29 22.43
CA THR A 3 -0.30 24.53 23.25
C THR A 3 -0.84 23.18 23.75
N LYS A 4 -2.13 23.08 24.05
CA LYS A 4 -2.76 21.81 24.49
C LYS A 4 -2.86 20.79 23.35
N ILE A 5 -3.09 21.26 22.12
CA ILE A 5 -3.13 20.40 20.92
C ILE A 5 -1.73 19.91 20.57
N PHE A 6 -0.70 20.76 20.70
CA PHE A 6 0.69 20.39 20.48
C PHE A 6 1.17 19.35 21.50
N ASN A 7 0.83 19.51 22.78
CA ASN A 7 1.19 18.52 23.82
C ASN A 7 0.45 17.20 23.66
N LEU A 8 -0.79 17.22 23.15
CA LEU A 8 -1.53 16.00 22.82
C LEU A 8 -0.91 15.26 21.65
N PHE A 9 -0.44 15.99 20.64
CA PHE A 9 0.26 15.43 19.48
C PHE A 9 1.62 14.84 19.86
N MET A 10 2.35 15.52 20.75
CA MET A 10 3.64 15.07 21.26
C MET A 10 3.52 13.86 22.21
N ALA A 11 2.47 13.80 23.02
CA ALA A 11 2.16 12.63 23.86
C ALA A 11 1.78 11.41 23.03
N PHE A 12 1.09 11.59 21.92
CA PHE A 12 0.78 10.52 20.98
C PHE A 12 2.03 9.95 20.28
N PHE A 13 3.04 10.79 20.05
CA PHE A 13 4.31 10.39 19.43
C PHE A 13 5.25 9.64 20.39
N LEU A 14 5.15 9.88 21.72
CA LEU A 14 6.02 9.27 22.73
C LEU A 14 5.58 7.87 23.19
N LEU A 15 4.37 7.43 22.82
CA LEU A 15 3.83 6.11 23.18
C LEU A 15 4.26 4.94 22.24
N THR A 16 5.18 5.18 21.32
CA THR A 16 5.48 4.20 20.24
C THR A 16 6.78 3.41 20.40
N THR A 17 7.30 3.22 21.62
CA THR A 17 8.51 2.44 21.85
C THR A 17 8.26 1.19 22.67
N MET A 18 7.49 0.23 22.14
CA MET A 18 7.52 -1.13 22.65
C MET A 18 7.89 -2.09 21.50
N SER A 19 8.86 -2.93 21.76
CA SER A 19 9.29 -4.02 20.88
C SER A 19 8.09 -4.92 20.56
N GLN A 20 7.81 -5.07 19.28
CA GLN A 20 6.62 -5.75 18.81
C GLN A 20 7.02 -6.96 18.01
N ALA A 21 6.48 -8.10 18.42
CA ALA A 21 6.64 -9.33 17.67
C ALA A 21 5.97 -9.20 16.30
N GLN A 22 6.68 -9.53 15.25
CA GLN A 22 6.17 -9.60 13.90
C GLN A 22 5.08 -10.68 13.81
N ASP A 23 3.85 -10.28 13.42
CA ASP A 23 2.73 -11.21 13.34
C ASP A 23 2.89 -12.24 12.21
N TYR A 24 3.64 -11.88 11.15
CA TYR A 24 3.95 -12.75 10.03
C TYR A 24 5.15 -12.21 9.24
N LYS A 25 5.83 -13.10 8.50
CA LYS A 25 6.98 -12.71 7.66
C LYS A 25 6.60 -12.50 6.20
N THR A 26 5.80 -13.41 5.63
CA THR A 26 5.40 -13.34 4.22
C THR A 26 3.93 -13.66 4.04
N SER A 27 3.31 -12.99 3.08
CA SER A 27 1.92 -13.22 2.71
C SER A 27 1.67 -12.98 1.22
N ILE A 28 0.66 -13.64 0.67
CA ILE A 28 0.22 -13.51 -0.71
C ILE A 28 -1.30 -13.34 -0.75
N GLY A 29 -1.81 -12.53 -1.66
CA GLY A 29 -3.25 -12.32 -1.76
C GLY A 29 -3.67 -11.44 -2.90
N GLY A 30 -4.90 -10.92 -2.80
CA GLY A 30 -5.50 -10.05 -3.78
C GLY A 30 -5.89 -8.70 -3.21
N LYS A 31 -5.76 -7.67 -4.03
CA LYS A 31 -6.25 -6.31 -3.79
C LYS A 31 -7.39 -6.02 -4.75
N VAL A 32 -8.43 -5.37 -4.24
CA VAL A 32 -9.58 -4.87 -5.01
C VAL A 32 -9.86 -3.42 -4.60
N GLY A 33 -10.18 -2.60 -5.59
CA GLY A 33 -10.43 -1.16 -5.41
C GLY A 33 -10.25 -0.47 -6.75
N TYR A 34 -9.04 -0.06 -7.08
CA TYR A 34 -8.71 0.50 -8.40
C TYR A 34 -8.55 -0.54 -9.52
N GLY A 35 -8.58 -1.84 -9.19
CA GLY A 35 -8.46 -2.97 -10.11
C GLY A 35 -8.54 -4.29 -9.39
N LEU A 36 -8.18 -5.35 -10.10
CA LEU A 36 -7.95 -6.68 -9.54
C LEU A 36 -6.45 -6.98 -9.60
N VAL A 37 -5.80 -7.05 -8.45
CA VAL A 37 -4.36 -7.03 -8.31
C VAL A 37 -3.89 -8.14 -7.39
N ALA A 38 -2.93 -8.95 -7.82
CA ALA A 38 -2.21 -9.87 -6.95
C ALA A 38 -1.15 -9.08 -6.14
N SER A 39 -0.92 -9.48 -4.90
CA SER A 39 0.03 -8.83 -3.99
C SER A 39 0.84 -9.88 -3.24
N TYR A 40 2.14 -9.68 -3.18
CA TYR A 40 3.07 -10.42 -2.33
C TYR A 40 3.72 -9.43 -1.37
N LYS A 41 3.54 -9.64 -0.07
CA LYS A 41 4.11 -8.80 0.97
C LYS A 41 5.12 -9.58 1.79
N THR A 42 6.29 -9.00 2.00
CA THR A 42 7.34 -9.57 2.84
C THR A 42 7.88 -8.53 3.81
N PHE A 43 8.01 -8.92 5.07
CA PHE A 43 8.67 -8.11 6.09
C PHE A 43 10.18 -8.35 6.05
N MET A 44 10.96 -7.27 6.01
CA MET A 44 12.41 -7.28 6.12
C MET A 44 12.88 -7.30 7.58
N ASN A 45 12.08 -6.73 8.46
CA ASN A 45 12.19 -6.77 9.91
C ASN A 45 10.79 -6.52 10.52
N ASP A 46 10.69 -6.47 11.85
CA ASP A 46 9.41 -6.39 12.58
C ASP A 46 8.49 -5.22 12.16
N THR A 47 9.05 -4.18 11.58
CA THR A 47 8.31 -2.96 11.24
C THR A 47 8.35 -2.59 9.76
N LYS A 48 9.28 -3.11 8.98
CA LYS A 48 9.52 -2.69 7.60
C LYS A 48 9.13 -3.77 6.62
N ALA A 49 8.29 -3.46 5.65
CA ALA A 49 7.82 -4.40 4.65
C ALA A 49 7.96 -3.88 3.22
N LEU A 50 8.08 -4.83 2.29
CA LEU A 50 7.92 -4.63 0.86
C LEU A 50 6.63 -5.31 0.42
N ASP A 51 5.81 -4.61 -0.36
CA ASP A 51 4.62 -5.12 -1.02
C ASP A 51 4.81 -4.98 -2.52
N ILE A 52 4.96 -6.11 -3.21
CA ILE A 52 5.08 -6.20 -4.67
C ILE A 52 3.72 -6.59 -5.20
N TYR A 53 3.22 -5.86 -6.18
CA TYR A 53 1.88 -6.10 -6.70
C TYR A 53 1.80 -5.93 -8.21
N GLY A 54 0.85 -6.64 -8.83
CA GLY A 54 0.58 -6.54 -10.26
C GLY A 54 -0.78 -7.10 -10.62
N GLY A 55 -1.39 -6.54 -11.65
CA GLY A 55 -2.73 -6.93 -12.06
C GLY A 55 -3.33 -6.06 -13.15
N ILE A 56 -4.64 -5.98 -13.15
CA ILE A 56 -5.43 -5.28 -14.16
C ILE A 56 -6.28 -4.20 -13.47
N HIS A 57 -6.13 -2.97 -13.93
CA HIS A 57 -6.99 -1.85 -13.56
C HIS A 57 -8.37 -2.01 -14.22
N TRP A 58 -9.43 -1.45 -13.62
CA TRP A 58 -10.80 -1.55 -14.16
C TRP A 58 -10.95 -1.00 -15.60
N ALA A 59 -10.09 -0.09 -16.02
CA ALA A 59 -10.02 0.40 -17.40
C ALA A 59 -9.31 -0.57 -18.38
N GLY A 60 -9.01 -1.81 -17.96
CA GLY A 60 -8.33 -2.80 -18.78
C GLY A 60 -6.82 -2.63 -18.90
N SER A 61 -6.24 -1.70 -18.16
CA SER A 61 -4.80 -1.42 -18.16
C SER A 61 -4.04 -2.42 -17.30
N LEU A 62 -2.87 -2.85 -17.75
CA LEU A 62 -1.93 -3.57 -16.89
C LEU A 62 -1.28 -2.59 -15.91
N MET A 63 -1.10 -3.04 -14.69
CA MET A 63 -0.46 -2.25 -13.65
C MET A 63 0.41 -3.10 -12.75
N GLY A 64 1.41 -2.47 -12.16
CA GLY A 64 2.25 -3.10 -11.17
C GLY A 64 3.05 -2.08 -10.38
N GLY A 65 3.64 -2.54 -9.29
CA GLY A 65 4.45 -1.66 -8.45
C GLY A 65 5.05 -2.35 -7.25
N VAL A 66 5.83 -1.55 -6.52
CA VAL A 66 6.49 -1.95 -5.28
C VAL A 66 6.31 -0.82 -4.27
N ASN A 67 5.83 -1.15 -3.08
CA ASN A 67 5.73 -0.23 -1.96
C ASN A 67 6.63 -0.69 -0.81
N TYR A 68 7.45 0.23 -0.32
CA TYR A 68 8.14 0.09 0.96
C TYR A 68 7.30 0.76 2.03
N SER A 69 7.04 0.08 3.14
CA SER A 69 6.19 0.59 4.22
C SER A 69 6.76 0.31 5.60
N ILE A 70 6.49 1.24 6.51
CA ILE A 70 6.82 1.16 7.93
C ILE A 70 5.53 0.95 8.69
N HIS A 71 5.46 -0.15 9.44
CA HIS A 71 4.29 -0.59 10.20
C HIS A 71 4.44 -0.21 11.66
N LYS A 72 3.34 0.18 12.28
CA LYS A 72 3.24 0.50 13.70
C LYS A 72 1.97 -0.11 14.28
N ASP A 73 2.10 -0.77 15.42
CA ASP A 73 0.96 -1.39 16.06
C ASP A 73 0.06 -0.35 16.74
N ILE A 74 -1.20 -0.67 16.77
CA ILE A 74 -2.21 0.05 17.54
C ILE A 74 -2.42 -0.74 18.83
N GLN A 75 -1.79 -0.30 19.90
CA GLN A 75 -1.71 -1.02 21.20
C GLN A 75 -3.06 -1.41 21.82
N SER A 76 -4.12 -0.72 21.46
CA SER A 76 -5.47 -0.99 21.96
C SER A 76 -6.13 -2.23 21.34
N VAL A 77 -5.62 -2.74 20.22
CA VAL A 77 -6.19 -3.87 19.48
C VAL A 77 -5.07 -4.76 18.96
N ASP A 78 -4.96 -5.95 19.51
CA ASP A 78 -4.00 -6.95 19.07
C ASP A 78 -4.19 -7.31 17.60
N GLY A 79 -3.08 -7.35 16.85
CA GLY A 79 -3.08 -7.65 15.41
C GLY A 79 -3.46 -6.47 14.51
N LEU A 80 -3.86 -5.32 15.07
CA LEU A 80 -4.15 -4.12 14.30
C LEU A 80 -2.92 -3.23 14.17
N ARG A 81 -2.54 -2.93 12.93
CA ARG A 81 -1.40 -2.07 12.58
C ARG A 81 -1.83 -0.98 11.61
N TRP A 82 -1.21 0.18 11.72
CA TRP A 82 -1.22 1.15 10.65
C TRP A 82 0.16 1.19 9.98
N TYR A 83 0.20 1.62 8.75
CA TYR A 83 1.47 1.73 8.03
C TYR A 83 1.47 2.94 7.11
N TYR A 84 2.66 3.40 6.81
CA TYR A 84 2.91 4.44 5.83
C TYR A 84 4.22 4.17 5.10
N GLY A 85 4.37 4.74 3.93
CA GLY A 85 5.58 4.55 3.16
C GLY A 85 5.52 5.21 1.79
N PHE A 86 6.35 4.70 0.91
CA PHE A 86 6.47 5.17 -0.45
C PHE A 86 6.74 4.01 -1.41
N GLY A 87 6.54 4.27 -2.70
CA GLY A 87 6.74 3.25 -3.71
C GLY A 87 6.88 3.80 -5.11
N GLY A 88 6.99 2.87 -6.05
CA GLY A 88 6.93 3.14 -7.47
C GLY A 88 5.93 2.23 -8.13
N ASN A 89 5.27 2.75 -9.15
CA ASN A 89 4.30 2.00 -9.93
C ASN A 89 4.39 2.33 -11.41
N PHE A 90 3.85 1.42 -12.20
CA PHE A 90 3.67 1.64 -13.63
C PHE A 90 2.27 1.22 -14.06
N PHE A 91 1.77 1.85 -15.11
CA PHE A 91 0.53 1.54 -15.79
C PHE A 91 0.77 1.45 -17.28
N ASN A 92 0.23 0.41 -17.91
CA ASN A 92 0.22 0.24 -19.36
C ASN A 92 -1.24 0.25 -19.83
N TYR A 93 -1.64 1.30 -20.50
CA TYR A 93 -3.01 1.51 -20.98
C TYR A 93 -3.30 0.78 -22.30
N GLY A 94 -2.30 0.17 -22.91
CA GLY A 94 -2.48 -0.68 -24.11
C GLY A 94 -3.25 -1.96 -23.85
N GLY A 95 -3.47 -2.29 -22.56
CA GLY A 95 -4.20 -3.48 -22.15
C GLY A 95 -3.59 -4.79 -22.63
N VAL A 96 -4.22 -5.89 -22.27
CA VAL A 96 -3.90 -7.25 -22.75
C VAL A 96 -4.13 -7.38 -24.27
N LEU A 97 -4.88 -6.46 -24.87
CA LEU A 97 -5.29 -6.50 -26.30
C LEU A 97 -4.48 -5.57 -27.20
N GLY A 98 -3.49 -4.85 -26.69
CA GLY A 98 -2.42 -4.22 -27.49
C GLY A 98 -2.81 -3.05 -28.40
N ALA A 99 -3.94 -2.38 -28.15
CA ALA A 99 -4.44 -1.35 -29.07
C ALA A 99 -3.79 0.04 -28.92
N VAL A 100 -3.12 0.33 -27.78
CA VAL A 100 -2.49 1.62 -27.50
C VAL A 100 -1.18 1.40 -26.72
N ASN A 101 -0.07 1.93 -27.24
CA ASN A 101 1.24 1.86 -26.56
C ASN A 101 1.46 3.06 -25.64
N TRP A 102 0.58 3.23 -24.67
CA TRP A 102 0.74 4.31 -23.71
C TRP A 102 0.99 3.75 -22.31
N PHE A 103 2.06 4.21 -21.66
CA PHE A 103 2.38 3.82 -20.30
C PHE A 103 2.82 5.00 -19.43
N GLU A 104 2.58 4.87 -18.16
CA GLU A 104 2.96 5.82 -17.12
C GLU A 104 3.86 5.13 -16.09
N VAL A 105 4.82 5.88 -15.57
CA VAL A 105 5.61 5.52 -14.40
C VAL A 105 5.41 6.59 -13.34
N GLY A 106 5.14 6.17 -12.11
CA GLY A 106 4.86 7.08 -11.01
C GLY A 106 5.62 6.75 -9.74
N VAL A 107 5.76 7.76 -8.89
CA VAL A 107 6.13 7.60 -7.49
C VAL A 107 4.90 7.77 -6.63
N SER A 108 4.77 6.94 -5.60
CA SER A 108 3.59 6.92 -4.74
C SER A 108 3.95 7.06 -3.27
N GLY A 109 3.07 7.71 -2.53
CA GLY A 109 2.96 7.48 -1.10
C GLY A 109 2.05 6.27 -0.86
N ASN A 110 2.16 5.65 0.30
CA ASN A 110 1.17 4.69 0.77
C ASN A 110 0.86 4.91 2.25
N ILE A 111 -0.40 4.78 2.60
CA ILE A 111 -0.88 4.78 3.98
C ILE A 111 -2.01 3.78 4.10
N GLY A 112 -2.05 3.04 5.21
CA GLY A 112 -3.10 2.05 5.39
C GLY A 112 -3.22 1.53 6.81
N LEU A 113 -4.23 0.69 6.97
CA LEU A 113 -4.49 -0.10 8.16
C LEU A 113 -4.49 -1.57 7.77
N GLU A 114 -3.94 -2.43 8.61
CA GLU A 114 -4.03 -3.88 8.43
C GLU A 114 -4.39 -4.55 9.74
N TYR A 115 -5.11 -5.65 9.62
CA TYR A 115 -5.45 -6.53 10.72
C TYR A 115 -5.00 -7.95 10.43
N THR A 116 -4.23 -8.52 11.34
CA THR A 116 -3.73 -9.90 11.26
C THR A 116 -4.50 -10.77 12.24
N PHE A 117 -5.16 -11.79 11.73
CA PHE A 117 -5.89 -12.75 12.56
C PHE A 117 -4.93 -13.71 13.25
N LYS A 118 -5.10 -13.95 14.55
CA LYS A 118 -4.25 -14.85 15.32
C LYS A 118 -4.55 -16.33 15.05
N ASP A 119 -5.82 -16.66 14.91
CA ASP A 119 -6.30 -18.05 14.85
C ASP A 119 -6.33 -18.61 13.42
N ILE A 120 -6.30 -17.75 12.41
CA ILE A 120 -6.29 -18.15 11.01
C ILE A 120 -5.15 -17.44 10.26
N PRO A 121 -4.59 -18.03 9.20
CA PRO A 121 -3.50 -17.44 8.43
C PRO A 121 -4.00 -16.36 7.46
N LEU A 122 -4.72 -15.37 7.98
CA LEU A 122 -5.35 -14.29 7.22
C LEU A 122 -4.88 -12.93 7.71
N ASN A 123 -4.54 -12.05 6.75
CA ASN A 123 -4.33 -10.63 6.96
C ASN A 123 -5.27 -9.87 6.02
N ILE A 124 -5.96 -8.87 6.54
CA ILE A 124 -6.78 -7.94 5.75
C ILE A 124 -6.22 -6.53 5.90
N SER A 125 -6.27 -5.74 4.83
CA SER A 125 -5.83 -4.35 4.90
C SER A 125 -6.68 -3.45 4.01
N VAL A 126 -6.73 -2.17 4.38
CA VAL A 126 -7.19 -1.08 3.54
C VAL A 126 -6.05 -0.11 3.34
N ASP A 127 -5.79 0.28 2.12
CA ASP A 127 -4.72 1.21 1.79
C ASP A 127 -5.16 2.29 0.79
N TYR A 128 -4.44 3.41 0.87
CA TYR A 128 -4.53 4.53 -0.05
C TYR A 128 -3.13 4.82 -0.59
N VAL A 129 -3.01 4.89 -1.92
CA VAL A 129 -1.73 4.95 -2.63
C VAL A 129 -1.73 6.13 -3.62
N PRO A 130 -1.73 7.38 -3.13
CA PRO A 130 -1.64 8.55 -4.00
C PRO A 130 -0.34 8.52 -4.80
N THR A 131 -0.46 8.75 -6.11
CA THR A 131 0.65 8.63 -7.06
C THR A 131 0.87 9.93 -7.82
N ILE A 132 2.13 10.30 -8.01
CA ILE A 132 2.56 11.36 -8.90
C ILE A 132 3.23 10.72 -10.11
N VAL A 133 2.68 10.94 -11.29
CA VAL A 133 3.26 10.47 -12.56
C VAL A 133 4.51 11.29 -12.86
N ILE A 134 5.66 10.62 -12.98
CA ILE A 134 6.95 11.24 -13.27
C ILE A 134 7.37 11.07 -14.73
N TYR A 135 6.86 10.02 -15.40
CA TYR A 135 7.14 9.75 -16.80
C TYR A 135 5.89 9.17 -17.49
N GLU A 136 5.61 9.64 -18.67
CA GLU A 136 4.61 9.12 -19.62
C GLU A 136 5.18 9.16 -21.04
N ASN A 137 4.85 8.19 -21.88
CA ASN A 137 5.40 8.10 -23.23
C ASN A 137 4.51 8.78 -24.29
N ASP A 138 3.44 9.44 -23.90
CA ASP A 138 2.55 10.19 -24.81
C ASP A 138 2.47 11.65 -24.35
N ASP A 139 2.73 12.57 -25.30
CA ASP A 139 2.65 14.03 -25.08
C ASP A 139 1.22 14.58 -25.01
N PHE A 140 0.23 13.71 -24.83
CA PHE A 140 -1.14 14.13 -24.58
C PHE A 140 -1.20 14.92 -23.26
N ASN A 141 -1.29 16.22 -23.39
CA ASN A 141 -1.28 17.20 -22.32
C ASN A 141 -2.43 16.92 -21.33
N ARG A 142 -2.18 16.07 -20.34
CA ARG A 142 -3.18 15.70 -19.33
C ARG A 142 -3.18 16.70 -18.22
N PHE A 143 -4.39 17.08 -17.82
CA PHE A 143 -4.69 18.10 -16.82
C PHE A 143 -4.11 17.82 -15.43
N SER A 144 -3.64 16.62 -15.11
CA SER A 144 -3.06 16.32 -13.81
C SER A 144 -2.11 15.12 -13.87
N ARG A 145 -0.91 15.30 -13.31
CA ARG A 145 0.04 14.21 -13.02
C ARG A 145 -0.26 13.49 -11.69
N PHE A 146 -1.26 13.94 -10.97
CA PHE A 146 -1.64 13.37 -9.69
C PHE A 146 -2.79 12.38 -9.86
N ARG A 147 -2.60 11.18 -9.33
CA ARG A 147 -3.60 10.11 -9.24
C ARG A 147 -3.95 9.93 -7.76
N GLY A 148 -5.11 10.43 -7.35
CA GLY A 148 -5.60 10.39 -5.97
C GLY A 148 -6.69 9.35 -5.71
N ASP A 149 -7.02 8.52 -6.67
CA ASP A 149 -8.14 7.57 -6.64
C ASP A 149 -7.72 6.12 -6.31
N TYR A 150 -6.44 5.89 -6.00
CA TYR A 150 -5.93 4.55 -5.72
C TYR A 150 -6.11 4.15 -4.26
N GLY A 151 -7.30 3.66 -3.93
CA GLY A 151 -7.62 2.98 -2.68
C GLY A 151 -7.93 1.51 -2.92
N ALA A 152 -7.52 0.63 -2.01
CA ALA A 152 -7.76 -0.81 -2.13
C ALA A 152 -8.09 -1.46 -0.79
N LEU A 153 -8.93 -2.48 -0.86
CA LEU A 153 -9.08 -3.53 0.15
C LEU A 153 -8.22 -4.71 -0.28
N THR A 154 -7.51 -5.29 0.68
CA THR A 154 -6.63 -6.43 0.42
C THR A 154 -6.94 -7.56 1.38
N ALA A 155 -6.96 -8.79 0.88
CA ALA A 155 -6.96 -9.99 1.67
C ALA A 155 -5.75 -10.85 1.30
N ARG A 156 -4.93 -11.24 2.29
CA ARG A 156 -3.71 -12.02 2.10
C ARG A 156 -3.70 -13.26 2.98
N TYR A 157 -3.28 -14.36 2.39
CA TYR A 157 -2.94 -15.58 3.12
C TYR A 157 -1.50 -15.50 3.63
N ILE A 158 -1.28 -15.80 4.91
CA ILE A 158 0.02 -15.79 5.57
C ILE A 158 0.75 -17.08 5.24
N LEU A 159 1.91 -16.97 4.59
CA LEU A 159 2.74 -18.12 4.22
C LEU A 159 3.68 -18.53 5.35
N ASN A 160 4.26 -17.55 6.05
CA ASN A 160 5.19 -17.75 7.16
C ASN A 160 4.88 -16.75 8.29
N ARG A 161 4.89 -17.25 9.50
CA ARG A 161 4.89 -16.47 10.75
C ARG A 161 6.27 -16.40 11.35
#